data_d63f9d49b8ffe5cfc8e075ebab1cefe3
#
_entry.id   d63f9d49b8ffe5cfc8e075ebab1cefe3
#
_cell.length_a   1.000
_cell.length_b   1.000
_cell.length_c   1.000
_cell.angle_alpha   90.00
_cell.angle_beta   90.00
_cell.angle_gamma   90.00
#
_symmetry.space_group_name_H-M   'P 1'
#
loop_
_entity.id
_entity.type
_entity.pdbx_description
1 polymer ?
#
loop_
_entity_poly.entity_id
_entity_poly.type
_entity_poly.pdbx_seq_one_letter_code
_entity_poly.pdbx_strand_id
1 'polypeptide(L)'
;MTTFLSNRDIYASVVCGIVPQARERLWIATADIKDMYVDAIAAERSEGRAKRGDSRGASRVPRGRDMVPFLEVLNGMVKRGVEVRLIHAKDPGPNWRDDFDRYPTLWTAMERMLCPRVHFKCIIVDGVKAYFGSANLTGAGMGAKSEKKRNFENGILTDDPALVEPLVEQFDSVWRGAFCRECGRRDFCGDPVV
;
A
#
# COMPACT_ATOMS: atom_id res chain seq x y z
N MET A 1 17.24 3.73 10.03
CA MET A 1 17.81 2.52 9.34
C MET A 1 17.30 2.48 7.90
N THR A 2 18.22 2.38 6.91
CA THR A 2 17.86 2.35 5.49
C THR A 2 18.29 1.03 4.89
N THR A 3 17.38 0.32 4.21
CA THR A 3 17.59 -1.03 3.68
C THR A 3 17.14 -1.11 2.23
N PHE A 4 18.01 -1.61 1.35
CA PHE A 4 17.64 -1.96 -0.01
C PHE A 4 16.85 -3.27 -0.01
N LEU A 5 15.71 -3.29 -0.68
CA LEU A 5 14.85 -4.45 -0.83
C LEU A 5 14.72 -4.84 -2.30
N SER A 6 14.58 -6.12 -2.56
CA SER A 6 14.30 -6.62 -3.91
C SER A 6 13.24 -7.73 -3.88
N ASN A 7 12.42 -7.76 -4.91
CA ASN A 7 11.50 -8.86 -5.19
C ASN A 7 10.67 -9.29 -3.96
N ARG A 8 10.94 -10.51 -3.45
CA ARG A 8 10.21 -11.09 -2.31
C ARG A 8 10.41 -10.34 -0.99
N ASP A 9 11.54 -9.68 -0.81
CA ASP A 9 11.84 -8.93 0.42
C ASP A 9 10.90 -7.73 0.56
N ILE A 10 10.44 -7.15 -0.57
CA ILE A 10 9.42 -6.10 -0.56
C ILE A 10 8.13 -6.62 0.10
N TYR A 11 7.66 -7.80 -0.31
CA TYR A 11 6.49 -8.42 0.30
C TYR A 11 6.67 -8.67 1.79
N ALA A 12 7.77 -9.31 2.17
CA ALA A 12 8.03 -9.71 3.54
C ALA A 12 8.20 -8.50 4.49
N SER A 13 9.00 -7.51 4.05
CA SER A 13 9.37 -6.37 4.91
C SER A 13 8.36 -5.24 4.87
N VAL A 14 7.70 -5.01 3.73
CA VAL A 14 6.76 -3.91 3.57
C VAL A 14 5.33 -4.38 3.80
N VAL A 15 4.82 -5.29 2.96
CA VAL A 15 3.40 -5.69 2.97
C VAL A 15 3.04 -6.45 4.25
N CYS A 16 3.86 -7.45 4.64
CA CYS A 16 3.66 -8.23 5.85
C CYS A 16 4.39 -7.65 7.07
N GLY A 17 5.36 -6.76 6.86
CA GLY A 17 6.20 -6.16 7.89
C GLY A 17 5.65 -4.86 8.42
N ILE A 18 5.94 -3.74 7.75
CA ILE A 18 5.61 -2.40 8.28
C ILE A 18 4.14 -2.02 8.14
N VAL A 19 3.47 -2.40 7.04
CA VAL A 19 2.07 -2.02 6.79
C VAL A 19 1.15 -2.42 7.95
N PRO A 20 1.12 -3.67 8.45
CA PRO A 20 0.23 -4.04 9.55
C PRO A 20 0.54 -3.34 10.89
N GLN A 21 1.67 -2.64 10.99
CA GLN A 21 2.10 -1.93 12.19
C GLN A 21 1.57 -0.49 12.27
N ALA A 22 0.95 0.03 11.21
CA ALA A 22 0.39 1.38 11.19
C ALA A 22 -0.60 1.59 12.36
N ARG A 23 -0.46 2.72 13.05
CA ARG A 23 -1.27 3.09 14.22
C ARG A 23 -2.09 4.33 14.01
N GLU A 24 -1.57 5.28 13.25
CA GLU A 24 -2.21 6.58 12.99
C GLU A 24 -2.62 6.71 11.54
N ARG A 25 -1.68 6.44 10.60
CA ARG A 25 -1.92 6.64 9.18
C ARG A 25 -1.14 5.68 8.30
N LEU A 26 -1.75 5.31 7.19
CA LEU A 26 -1.15 4.57 6.09
C LEU A 26 -1.43 5.29 4.78
N TRP A 27 -0.40 5.86 4.16
CA TRP A 27 -0.50 6.52 2.87
C TRP A 27 0.18 5.71 1.80
N ILE A 28 -0.53 5.47 0.70
CA ILE A 28 -0.06 4.64 -0.41
C ILE A 28 -0.20 5.41 -1.70
N ALA A 29 0.87 5.48 -2.49
CA ALA A 29 0.80 5.94 -3.88
C ALA A 29 1.28 4.84 -4.83
N THR A 30 0.60 4.69 -5.96
CA THR A 30 0.92 3.68 -6.98
C THR A 30 0.43 4.08 -8.35
N ALA A 31 1.15 3.71 -9.41
CA ALA A 31 0.69 3.96 -10.78
C ALA A 31 -0.33 2.91 -11.25
N ASP A 32 -0.26 1.70 -10.74
CA ASP A 32 -1.15 0.59 -11.08
C ASP A 32 -1.58 -0.13 -9.80
N ILE A 33 -2.85 -0.51 -9.72
CA ILE A 33 -3.42 -1.23 -8.59
C ILE A 33 -4.17 -2.45 -9.08
N LYS A 34 -3.90 -3.61 -8.47
CA LYS A 34 -4.60 -4.88 -8.74
C LYS A 34 -4.82 -5.63 -7.46
N ASP A 35 -5.70 -6.63 -7.55
CA ASP A 35 -5.87 -7.60 -6.49
C ASP A 35 -4.53 -8.16 -6.02
N MET A 36 -4.35 -8.18 -4.72
CA MET A 36 -3.18 -8.76 -4.05
C MET A 36 -3.64 -9.55 -2.85
N TYR A 37 -3.13 -10.77 -2.74
CA TYR A 37 -3.41 -11.64 -1.60
C TYR A 37 -2.20 -11.68 -0.69
N VAL A 38 -2.44 -11.66 0.61
CA VAL A 38 -1.42 -11.61 1.65
C VAL A 38 -1.65 -12.72 2.68
N ASP A 39 -0.64 -13.00 3.47
CA ASP A 39 -0.72 -13.94 4.58
C ASP A 39 -1.78 -13.49 5.60
N ALA A 40 -2.65 -14.40 6.04
CA ALA A 40 -3.69 -14.11 7.02
C ALA A 40 -3.13 -13.56 8.35
N ILE A 41 -1.91 -13.94 8.74
CA ILE A 41 -1.22 -13.37 9.91
C ILE A 41 -1.03 -11.86 9.77
N ALA A 42 -0.83 -11.35 8.55
CA ALA A 42 -0.73 -9.90 8.31
C ALA A 42 -2.08 -9.21 8.59
N ALA A 43 -3.20 -9.85 8.22
CA ALA A 43 -4.55 -9.36 8.53
C ALA A 43 -4.84 -9.38 10.04
N GLU A 44 -4.50 -10.47 10.74
CA GLU A 44 -4.65 -10.59 12.20
C GLU A 44 -3.87 -9.51 12.95
N ARG A 45 -2.65 -9.18 12.48
CA ARG A 45 -1.84 -8.09 13.04
C ARG A 45 -2.51 -6.74 12.81
N SER A 46 -3.08 -6.54 11.63
CA SER A 46 -3.80 -5.31 11.31
C SER A 46 -5.09 -5.15 12.12
N GLU A 47 -5.67 -6.21 12.62
CA GLU A 47 -6.83 -6.20 13.53
C GLU A 47 -6.44 -6.09 15.02
N GLY A 48 -5.15 -6.07 15.34
CA GLY A 48 -4.64 -6.03 16.71
C GLY A 48 -4.78 -7.36 17.46
N ARG A 49 -5.11 -8.46 16.76
CA ARG A 49 -5.34 -9.79 17.36
C ARG A 49 -4.06 -10.59 17.56
N ALA A 50 -3.05 -10.38 16.73
CA ALA A 50 -1.78 -11.11 16.84
C ALA A 50 -0.91 -10.57 17.99
N LYS A 51 -0.40 -11.46 18.83
CA LYS A 51 0.53 -11.11 19.91
C LYS A 51 1.87 -10.63 19.35
N ARG A 52 2.43 -9.54 19.93
CA ARG A 52 3.81 -9.12 19.66
C ARG A 52 4.77 -10.27 20.00
N GLY A 53 5.56 -10.70 19.04
CA GLY A 53 6.59 -11.73 19.24
C GLY A 53 6.44 -12.99 18.39
N ASP A 54 5.40 -13.16 17.63
CA ASP A 54 5.30 -14.31 16.74
C ASP A 54 6.04 -14.01 15.41
N SER A 55 7.38 -14.11 15.49
CA SER A 55 8.29 -13.94 14.36
C SER A 55 8.37 -15.19 13.46
N ARG A 56 7.63 -16.25 13.78
CA ARG A 56 7.68 -17.54 13.09
C ARG A 56 7.06 -17.56 11.69
N GLY A 57 6.47 -16.44 11.24
CA GLY A 57 5.78 -16.36 9.94
C GLY A 57 6.61 -15.88 8.75
N ALA A 58 7.78 -15.27 8.96
CA ALA A 58 8.50 -14.60 7.88
C ALA A 58 9.19 -15.53 6.85
N SER A 59 9.46 -16.81 7.21
CA SER A 59 10.16 -17.76 6.34
C SER A 59 9.26 -18.84 5.72
N ARG A 60 8.00 -18.94 6.14
CA ARG A 60 7.09 -19.96 5.62
C ARG A 60 6.28 -19.38 4.46
N VAL A 61 6.42 -19.96 3.27
CA VAL A 61 5.52 -19.67 2.15
C VAL A 61 4.10 -20.10 2.56
N PRO A 62 3.14 -19.17 2.67
CA PRO A 62 1.77 -19.50 3.03
C PRO A 62 1.19 -20.48 2.01
N ARG A 63 0.51 -21.52 2.48
CA ARG A 63 -0.25 -22.42 1.62
C ARG A 63 -1.63 -21.83 1.41
N GLY A 64 -2.19 -21.95 0.21
CA GLY A 64 -3.35 -21.25 -0.34
C GLY A 64 -4.62 -21.08 0.52
N ARG A 65 -4.72 -21.68 1.71
CA ARG A 65 -5.84 -21.49 2.67
C ARG A 65 -5.60 -20.34 3.66
N ASP A 66 -4.36 -19.86 3.75
CA ASP A 66 -3.95 -18.85 4.73
C ASP A 66 -3.77 -17.46 4.05
N MET A 67 -4.32 -17.30 2.84
CA MET A 67 -4.21 -16.06 2.07
C MET A 67 -5.52 -15.30 2.05
N VAL A 68 -5.47 -14.03 2.36
CA VAL A 68 -6.60 -13.10 2.34
C VAL A 68 -6.32 -11.92 1.40
N PRO A 69 -7.34 -11.25 0.86
CA PRO A 69 -7.13 -10.01 0.10
C PRO A 69 -6.38 -8.97 0.94
N PHE A 70 -5.49 -8.21 0.34
CA PHE A 70 -4.81 -7.09 1.02
C PHE A 70 -5.81 -6.05 1.55
N LEU A 71 -6.96 -5.93 0.91
CA LEU A 71 -8.07 -5.09 1.36
C LEU A 71 -8.60 -5.49 2.75
N GLU A 72 -8.47 -6.76 3.15
CA GLU A 72 -8.81 -7.19 4.51
C GLU A 72 -7.86 -6.57 5.54
N VAL A 73 -6.57 -6.47 5.22
CA VAL A 73 -5.58 -5.77 6.05
C VAL A 73 -5.96 -4.29 6.21
N LEU A 74 -6.28 -3.62 5.11
CA LEU A 74 -6.73 -2.22 5.14
C LEU A 74 -8.04 -2.06 5.93
N ASN A 75 -8.99 -2.97 5.76
CA ASN A 75 -10.24 -2.98 6.51
C ASN A 75 -10.01 -3.15 8.02
N GLY A 76 -9.09 -4.02 8.42
CA GLY A 76 -8.67 -4.14 9.82
C GLY A 76 -8.08 -2.85 10.39
N MET A 77 -7.32 -2.10 9.57
CA MET A 77 -6.72 -0.82 9.96
C MET A 77 -7.77 0.27 10.17
N VAL A 78 -8.65 0.50 9.19
CA VAL A 78 -9.69 1.54 9.31
C VAL A 78 -10.63 1.26 10.46
N LYS A 79 -10.93 0.01 10.78
CA LYS A 79 -11.71 -0.39 11.97
C LYS A 79 -11.04 -0.02 13.30
N ARG A 80 -9.70 0.10 13.31
CA ARG A 80 -8.93 0.57 14.47
C ARG A 80 -8.73 2.09 14.49
N GLY A 81 -9.27 2.82 13.52
CA GLY A 81 -9.13 4.26 13.40
C GLY A 81 -7.85 4.72 12.70
N VAL A 82 -7.14 3.83 11.99
CA VAL A 82 -6.00 4.22 11.16
C VAL A 82 -6.52 4.96 9.92
N GLU A 83 -6.01 6.16 9.66
CA GLU A 83 -6.28 6.90 8.44
C GLU A 83 -5.60 6.18 7.26
N VAL A 84 -6.37 5.78 6.26
CA VAL A 84 -5.84 5.14 5.05
C VAL A 84 -6.11 6.01 3.84
N ARG A 85 -5.05 6.50 3.18
CA ARG A 85 -5.12 7.24 1.92
C ARG A 85 -4.43 6.49 0.80
N LEU A 86 -5.08 6.44 -0.35
CA LEU A 86 -4.60 5.78 -1.56
C LEU A 86 -4.67 6.71 -2.78
N ILE A 87 -3.52 7.05 -3.35
CA ILE A 87 -3.45 7.72 -4.66
C ILE A 87 -3.11 6.67 -5.71
N HIS A 88 -3.90 6.60 -6.78
CA HIS A 88 -3.64 5.69 -7.88
C HIS A 88 -3.84 6.37 -9.24
N ALA A 89 -3.10 5.90 -10.28
CA ALA A 89 -3.16 6.53 -11.59
C ALA A 89 -4.15 5.90 -12.57
N LYS A 90 -4.64 4.71 -12.25
CA LYS A 90 -5.59 3.96 -13.08
C LYS A 90 -6.73 3.40 -12.24
N ASP A 91 -7.90 3.31 -12.83
CA ASP A 91 -9.00 2.59 -12.21
C ASP A 91 -8.63 1.15 -11.90
N PRO A 92 -8.98 0.65 -10.70
CA PRO A 92 -8.76 -0.74 -10.35
C PRO A 92 -9.54 -1.69 -11.27
N GLY A 93 -8.91 -2.82 -11.58
CA GLY A 93 -9.56 -3.88 -12.35
C GLY A 93 -10.73 -4.55 -11.60
N PRO A 94 -11.54 -5.38 -12.32
CA PRO A 94 -12.75 -5.99 -11.74
C PRO A 94 -12.45 -6.80 -10.47
N ASN A 95 -11.44 -7.66 -10.46
CA ASN A 95 -11.11 -8.47 -9.27
C ASN A 95 -10.85 -7.63 -8.02
N TRP A 96 -10.15 -6.49 -8.16
CA TRP A 96 -9.92 -5.59 -7.05
C TRP A 96 -11.23 -4.95 -6.57
N ARG A 97 -12.11 -4.58 -7.49
CA ARG A 97 -13.42 -4.01 -7.15
C ARG A 97 -14.30 -5.03 -6.44
N ASP A 98 -14.35 -6.26 -6.95
CA ASP A 98 -15.09 -7.37 -6.32
C ASP A 98 -14.59 -7.65 -4.90
N ASP A 99 -13.26 -7.61 -4.68
CA ASP A 99 -12.68 -7.73 -3.34
C ASP A 99 -13.02 -6.50 -2.47
N PHE A 100 -13.00 -5.28 -3.03
CA PHE A 100 -13.31 -4.05 -2.30
C PHE A 100 -14.76 -4.03 -1.82
N ASP A 101 -15.70 -4.52 -2.62
CA ASP A 101 -17.13 -4.56 -2.32
C ASP A 101 -17.46 -5.51 -1.15
N ARG A 102 -16.55 -6.42 -0.81
CA ARG A 102 -16.67 -7.27 0.39
C ARG A 102 -16.44 -6.52 1.70
N TYR A 103 -15.88 -5.32 1.65
CA TYR A 103 -15.51 -4.53 2.83
C TYR A 103 -16.19 -3.16 2.87
N PRO A 104 -17.50 -3.08 3.20
CA PRO A 104 -18.24 -1.81 3.17
C PRO A 104 -17.63 -0.70 4.05
N THR A 105 -16.90 -1.07 5.12
CA THR A 105 -16.19 -0.09 5.97
C THR A 105 -15.15 0.70 5.18
N LEU A 106 -14.52 0.10 4.16
CA LEU A 106 -13.55 0.79 3.32
C LEU A 106 -14.19 1.86 2.43
N TRP A 107 -15.49 1.73 2.10
CA TRP A 107 -16.17 2.72 1.24
C TRP A 107 -16.25 4.10 1.91
N THR A 108 -16.38 4.12 3.22
CA THR A 108 -16.55 5.35 4.00
C THR A 108 -15.28 5.79 4.74
N ALA A 109 -14.37 4.87 5.04
CA ALA A 109 -13.23 5.13 5.91
C ALA A 109 -11.86 5.13 5.18
N MET A 110 -11.78 4.61 3.94
CA MET A 110 -10.58 4.71 3.13
C MET A 110 -10.73 5.82 2.10
N GLU A 111 -9.86 6.81 2.17
CA GLU A 111 -9.83 7.90 1.21
C GLU A 111 -9.04 7.49 -0.04
N ARG A 112 -9.61 7.73 -1.23
CA ARG A 112 -8.98 7.40 -2.51
C ARG A 112 -8.97 8.60 -3.44
N MET A 113 -7.91 8.72 -4.23
CA MET A 113 -7.78 9.73 -5.27
C MET A 113 -7.24 9.09 -6.56
N LEU A 114 -7.95 9.29 -7.67
CA LEU A 114 -7.46 8.97 -9.02
C LEU A 114 -6.68 10.17 -9.57
N CYS A 115 -5.37 10.04 -9.70
CA CYS A 115 -4.53 11.05 -10.34
C CYS A 115 -3.69 10.44 -11.47
N PRO A 116 -4.04 10.68 -12.76
CA PRO A 116 -3.37 10.05 -13.91
C PRO A 116 -1.91 10.48 -14.12
N ARG A 117 -1.42 11.44 -13.33
CA ARG A 117 -0.01 11.87 -13.32
C ARG A 117 0.84 11.12 -12.31
N VAL A 118 0.25 10.40 -11.36
CA VAL A 118 1.01 9.68 -10.34
C VAL A 118 1.74 8.51 -10.97
N HIS A 119 3.06 8.52 -10.85
CA HIS A 119 3.91 7.42 -11.28
C HIS A 119 4.91 6.98 -10.21
N PHE A 120 5.06 7.72 -9.13
CA PHE A 120 5.84 7.28 -7.97
C PHE A 120 5.08 6.19 -7.20
N LYS A 121 5.81 5.31 -6.56
CA LYS A 121 5.28 4.24 -5.74
C LYS A 121 5.90 4.37 -4.37
N CYS A 122 5.06 4.62 -3.38
CA CYS A 122 5.49 4.65 -2.00
C CYS A 122 4.40 4.12 -1.05
N ILE A 123 4.85 3.65 0.09
CA ILE A 123 4.01 3.29 1.24
C ILE A 123 4.61 3.98 2.44
N ILE A 124 3.85 4.86 3.08
CA ILE A 124 4.27 5.66 4.22
C ILE A 124 3.44 5.23 5.43
N VAL A 125 4.10 4.85 6.51
CA VAL A 125 3.51 4.38 7.76
C VAL A 125 3.78 5.40 8.85
N ASP A 126 2.71 5.94 9.42
CA ASP A 126 2.69 6.91 10.54
C ASP A 126 3.55 8.18 10.30
N GLY A 127 3.97 8.42 9.05
CA GLY A 127 4.87 9.52 8.68
C GLY A 127 6.33 9.34 9.16
N VAL A 128 6.68 8.17 9.69
CA VAL A 128 8.02 7.90 10.27
C VAL A 128 8.75 6.75 9.59
N LYS A 129 8.08 5.94 8.80
CA LYS A 129 8.68 4.87 7.98
C LYS A 129 8.12 4.92 6.58
N ALA A 130 8.96 4.71 5.60
CA ALA A 130 8.53 4.67 4.22
C ALA A 130 9.25 3.58 3.41
N TYR A 131 8.49 2.98 2.51
CA TYR A 131 9.02 2.26 1.35
C TYR A 131 8.77 3.11 0.11
N PHE A 132 9.75 3.18 -0.77
CA PHE A 132 9.60 3.74 -2.12
C PHE A 132 10.48 2.96 -3.10
N GLY A 133 9.99 2.82 -4.33
CA GLY A 133 10.70 2.02 -5.34
C GLY A 133 9.93 1.84 -6.64
N SER A 134 10.22 0.77 -7.34
CA SER A 134 9.62 0.46 -8.65
C SER A 134 8.27 -0.28 -8.54
N ALA A 135 8.00 -0.96 -7.41
CA ALA A 135 6.87 -1.88 -7.27
C ALA A 135 5.52 -1.18 -7.19
N ASN A 136 4.64 -1.48 -8.14
CA ASN A 136 3.24 -1.09 -8.05
C ASN A 136 2.48 -1.95 -7.01
N LEU A 137 1.35 -1.44 -6.52
CA LEU A 137 0.48 -2.14 -5.56
C LEU A 137 -0.29 -3.28 -6.27
N THR A 138 0.44 -4.29 -6.64
CA THR A 138 -0.05 -5.49 -7.32
C THR A 138 0.63 -6.73 -6.74
N GLY A 139 -0.03 -7.89 -6.81
CA GLY A 139 0.59 -9.12 -6.31
C GLY A 139 1.91 -9.50 -7.01
N ALA A 140 2.09 -9.12 -8.28
CA ALA A 140 3.35 -9.33 -9.00
C ALA A 140 4.41 -8.30 -8.60
N GLY A 141 4.05 -7.02 -8.52
CA GLY A 141 4.95 -5.92 -8.16
C GLY A 141 5.45 -6.04 -6.73
N MET A 142 4.55 -6.16 -5.77
CA MET A 142 4.92 -6.27 -4.36
C MET A 142 5.57 -7.61 -3.96
N GLY A 143 5.81 -8.53 -4.91
CA GLY A 143 6.50 -9.79 -4.64
C GLY A 143 5.64 -10.86 -3.95
N ALA A 144 4.31 -10.69 -3.89
CA ALA A 144 3.39 -11.65 -3.28
C ALA A 144 3.26 -12.94 -4.11
N LYS A 145 3.37 -12.84 -5.44
CA LYS A 145 3.29 -14.00 -6.34
C LYS A 145 4.53 -14.89 -6.26
N SER A 146 4.39 -16.14 -6.76
CA SER A 146 5.50 -17.08 -6.86
C SER A 146 6.64 -16.52 -7.71
N GLU A 147 7.83 -17.06 -7.56
CA GLU A 147 9.04 -16.64 -8.26
C GLU A 147 8.87 -16.52 -9.78
N LYS A 148 8.16 -17.46 -10.38
CA LYS A 148 7.89 -17.50 -11.82
C LYS A 148 6.86 -16.47 -12.31
N LYS A 149 6.14 -15.80 -11.38
CA LYS A 149 5.00 -14.91 -11.71
C LYS A 149 5.15 -13.49 -11.14
N ARG A 150 6.16 -13.25 -10.30
CA ARG A 150 6.44 -11.91 -9.79
C ARG A 150 7.34 -11.13 -10.73
N ASN A 151 7.24 -9.81 -10.65
CA ASN A 151 8.16 -8.92 -11.34
C ASN A 151 9.53 -8.90 -10.65
N PHE A 152 10.56 -8.45 -11.38
CA PHE A 152 11.82 -8.01 -10.79
C PHE A 152 11.66 -6.54 -10.38
N GLU A 153 11.59 -6.29 -9.09
CA GLU A 153 11.38 -4.97 -8.50
C GLU A 153 12.43 -4.68 -7.43
N ASN A 154 12.68 -3.40 -7.19
CA ASN A 154 13.54 -2.98 -6.08
C ASN A 154 12.99 -1.71 -5.42
N GLY A 155 13.54 -1.39 -4.26
CA GLY A 155 13.21 -0.18 -3.54
C GLY A 155 13.97 -0.06 -2.24
N ILE A 156 13.68 1.01 -1.54
CA ILE A 156 14.27 1.36 -0.25
C ILE A 156 13.18 1.34 0.81
N LEU A 157 13.46 0.68 1.91
CA LEU A 157 12.73 0.80 3.17
C LEU A 157 13.56 1.61 4.14
N THR A 158 13.00 2.67 4.69
CA THR A 158 13.73 3.61 5.55
C THR A 158 12.87 4.19 6.67
N ASP A 159 13.53 4.59 7.76
CA ASP A 159 13.02 5.47 8.82
C ASP A 159 13.91 6.73 8.97
N ASP A 160 14.73 7.02 7.95
CA ASP A 160 15.52 8.25 7.90
C ASP A 160 14.63 9.44 7.57
N PRO A 161 14.49 10.44 8.47
CA PRO A 161 13.67 11.62 8.23
C PRO A 161 14.05 12.36 6.94
N ALA A 162 15.32 12.40 6.57
CA ALA A 162 15.80 13.06 5.36
C ALA A 162 15.24 12.44 4.06
N LEU A 163 14.75 11.19 4.12
CA LEU A 163 14.09 10.50 3.02
C LEU A 163 12.57 10.43 3.19
N VAL A 164 12.10 10.29 4.43
CA VAL A 164 10.66 10.15 4.72
C VAL A 164 9.92 11.48 4.56
N GLU A 165 10.46 12.59 5.09
CA GLU A 165 9.82 13.91 5.03
C GLU A 165 9.53 14.37 3.59
N PRO A 166 10.48 14.32 2.64
CA PRO A 166 10.20 14.67 1.24
C PRO A 166 9.14 13.79 0.58
N LEU A 167 9.04 12.50 0.95
CA LEU A 167 8.00 11.62 0.43
C LEU A 167 6.62 11.99 0.99
N VAL A 168 6.54 12.35 2.28
CA VAL A 168 5.32 12.86 2.91
C VAL A 168 4.88 14.15 2.23
N GLU A 169 5.81 15.11 2.03
CA GLU A 169 5.53 16.36 1.35
C GLU A 169 5.05 16.17 -0.10
N GLN A 170 5.69 15.27 -0.85
CA GLN A 170 5.29 14.95 -2.21
C GLN A 170 3.88 14.34 -2.25
N PHE A 171 3.61 13.36 -1.38
CA PHE A 171 2.30 12.72 -1.29
C PHE A 171 1.23 13.75 -0.96
N ASP A 172 1.42 14.55 0.08
CA ASP A 172 0.47 15.53 0.57
C ASP A 172 0.23 16.67 -0.45
N SER A 173 1.27 17.13 -1.15
CA SER A 173 1.14 18.12 -2.22
C SER A 173 0.26 17.60 -3.37
N VAL A 174 0.39 16.33 -3.75
CA VAL A 174 -0.47 15.71 -4.77
C VAL A 174 -1.88 15.55 -4.22
N TRP A 175 -2.01 15.06 -3.00
CA TRP A 175 -3.29 14.84 -2.31
C TRP A 175 -4.13 16.11 -2.21
N ARG A 176 -3.51 17.22 -1.82
CA ARG A 176 -4.17 18.52 -1.70
C ARG A 176 -4.38 19.25 -3.03
N GLY A 177 -4.00 18.64 -4.15
CA GLY A 177 -4.21 19.22 -5.46
C GLY A 177 -3.33 20.41 -5.80
N ALA A 178 -2.15 20.55 -5.18
CA ALA A 178 -1.23 21.67 -5.43
C ALA A 178 -0.90 21.87 -6.92
N PHE A 179 -1.01 20.82 -7.72
CA PHE A 179 -0.72 20.83 -9.16
C PHE A 179 -1.97 20.75 -10.05
N CYS A 180 -3.19 20.82 -9.48
CA CYS A 180 -4.42 20.60 -10.24
C CYS A 180 -4.83 21.79 -11.09
N ARG A 181 -4.57 23.01 -10.64
CA ARG A 181 -5.00 24.25 -11.32
C ARG A 181 -4.49 24.33 -12.77
N GLU A 182 -3.23 23.97 -13.00
CA GLU A 182 -2.56 24.03 -14.32
C GLU A 182 -2.26 22.63 -14.89
N CYS A 183 -3.06 21.65 -14.51
CA CYS A 183 -2.82 20.26 -14.88
C CYS A 183 -3.22 19.98 -16.34
N GLY A 184 -2.24 19.63 -17.18
CA GLY A 184 -2.47 19.23 -18.58
C GLY A 184 -3.11 17.84 -18.77
N ARG A 185 -3.49 17.14 -17.68
CA ARG A 185 -4.17 15.83 -17.72
C ARG A 185 -5.56 15.89 -17.10
N ARG A 186 -6.14 17.08 -16.99
CA ARG A 186 -7.43 17.31 -16.31
C ARG A 186 -8.58 16.53 -16.96
N ASP A 187 -8.57 16.41 -18.29
CA ASP A 187 -9.60 15.67 -19.05
C ASP A 187 -9.63 14.15 -18.73
N PHE A 188 -8.57 13.63 -18.16
CA PHE A 188 -8.42 12.22 -17.76
C PHE A 188 -8.48 12.03 -16.25
N CYS A 189 -8.74 13.08 -15.48
CA CYS A 189 -8.73 13.06 -14.03
C CYS A 189 -10.15 12.83 -13.49
N GLY A 190 -10.34 11.73 -12.75
CA GLY A 190 -11.61 11.43 -12.08
C GLY A 190 -11.88 12.32 -10.87
N ASP A 191 -10.81 12.80 -10.19
CA ASP A 191 -10.87 13.51 -8.91
C ASP A 191 -10.07 14.82 -8.95
N PRO A 192 -10.43 15.81 -9.81
CA PRO A 192 -9.71 17.07 -9.83
C PRO A 192 -10.00 17.87 -8.56
N VAL A 193 -8.98 18.17 -7.78
CA VAL A 193 -9.08 19.12 -6.67
C VAL A 193 -9.16 20.54 -7.24
N VAL A 194 -10.16 21.31 -6.82
CA VAL A 194 -10.47 22.65 -7.38
C VAL A 194 -10.21 23.72 -6.33
#